data_f80d7d2c5ae14a0dfb92d2677cf7067e
#
_entry.id   f80d7d2c5ae14a0dfb92d2677cf7067e
#
_cell.length_a   1.000
_cell.length_b   1.000
_cell.length_c   1.000
_cell.angle_alpha   90.00
_cell.angle_beta   90.00
_cell.angle_gamma   90.00
#
_symmetry.space_group_name_H-M   'P 1'
#
loop_
_entity.id
_entity.type
_entity.pdbx_description
1 polymer ?
#
loop_
_entity_poly.entity_id
_entity_poly.type
_entity_poly.pdbx_seq_one_letter_code
_entity_poly.pdbx_strand_id
1 'polypeptide(L)'
;MKKLTFLFSAFAALSMAGSASAQTVINITGATAFREAAHQAIIDSLANLTYGYAGTNVSNAATAIFKGTINGGADQVIVRTAWSGAVAGIRAIVNQANAVTYYATSGSNISLLLAAPGRASYTGTTESTLLNSIAFSDCTQDNTPFGAVSLLGGPVGVIVFCPTVNSTSSLAEGDNITTLQMRRIMQAGSAPLQFITGKVADANTTVYWTGRADTSGTRAIYLSEMGVGASNPVNQWRIEPLNNTTGIAATAIQLWPTGDTTNASTIWGPDTAGNGGYNSGGVLSYALRRTSASVNIKNAAGTVIASAKSIVLLTSISAQDANDIQTGGGKVLAYNNSFVNPLDAPTGFSTADKDKIIKGQYSLWSYEQLYYRDDIVDQPTLDFIALLETEVPNNIAGNGIPIPNMRVSRSSDGGSLTPLPSLL
;
A
#
# COMPACT_ATOMS: atom_id res chain seq x y z
N MET A 1 -12.49 28.57 -72.52
CA MET A 1 -12.88 27.50 -71.62
C MET A 1 -11.68 26.68 -71.15
N LYS A 2 -10.87 27.22 -70.30
CA LYS A 2 -9.70 26.53 -69.67
C LYS A 2 -9.27 27.28 -68.41
N LYS A 3 -10.13 27.40 -67.37
CA LYS A 3 -9.78 27.94 -66.05
C LYS A 3 -10.66 27.45 -64.90
N LEU A 4 -11.21 26.22 -64.99
CA LEU A 4 -12.09 25.71 -63.92
C LEU A 4 -11.69 24.34 -63.36
N THR A 5 -10.49 23.85 -63.61
CA THR A 5 -10.10 22.49 -63.21
C THR A 5 -9.05 22.45 -62.06
N PHE A 6 -8.64 23.60 -61.52
CA PHE A 6 -7.58 23.65 -60.49
C PHE A 6 -8.05 23.90 -59.07
N LEU A 7 -9.36 24.10 -58.82
CA LEU A 7 -9.85 24.39 -57.48
C LEU A 7 -10.42 23.16 -56.71
N PHE A 8 -10.55 22.02 -57.37
CA PHE A 8 -11.09 20.81 -56.71
C PHE A 8 -10.03 19.88 -56.10
N SER A 9 -8.75 20.06 -56.44
CA SER A 9 -7.67 19.22 -55.93
C SER A 9 -7.11 19.70 -54.61
N ALA A 10 -7.41 20.94 -54.19
CA ALA A 10 -6.92 21.49 -52.91
C ALA A 10 -7.83 21.17 -51.71
N PHE A 11 -9.10 20.78 -51.94
CA PHE A 11 -10.04 20.46 -50.86
C PHE A 11 -10.00 19.00 -50.43
N ALA A 12 -9.45 18.11 -51.22
CA ALA A 12 -9.33 16.66 -50.87
C ALA A 12 -8.08 16.37 -50.02
N ALA A 13 -7.10 17.32 -49.94
CA ALA A 13 -5.90 17.11 -49.14
C ALA A 13 -6.00 17.64 -47.68
N LEU A 14 -7.08 18.35 -47.34
CA LEU A 14 -7.30 18.87 -45.98
C LEU A 14 -8.11 17.94 -45.08
N SER A 15 -8.65 16.83 -45.57
CA SER A 15 -9.46 15.91 -44.81
C SER A 15 -8.69 14.70 -44.26
N MET A 16 -7.37 14.64 -44.43
CA MET A 16 -6.51 13.62 -43.83
C MET A 16 -5.53 14.22 -42.79
N ALA A 17 -5.82 15.38 -42.22
CA ALA A 17 -5.24 15.72 -40.94
C ALA A 17 -5.96 14.81 -39.92
N GLY A 18 -5.54 13.55 -39.81
CA GLY A 18 -5.93 12.70 -38.72
C GLY A 18 -5.73 13.51 -37.46
N SER A 19 -6.78 13.66 -36.68
CA SER A 19 -6.71 14.25 -35.34
C SER A 19 -5.58 13.51 -34.63
N ALA A 20 -4.41 14.15 -34.49
CA ALA A 20 -3.43 13.66 -33.54
C ALA A 20 -4.16 13.73 -32.18
N SER A 21 -4.73 12.63 -31.74
CA SER A 21 -5.32 12.53 -30.43
C SER A 21 -4.25 12.98 -29.44
N ALA A 22 -4.53 14.03 -28.70
CA ALA A 22 -3.61 14.48 -27.68
C ALA A 22 -3.39 13.33 -26.72
N GLN A 23 -2.13 12.98 -26.45
CA GLN A 23 -1.79 11.90 -25.55
C GLN A 23 -2.26 12.23 -24.14
N THR A 24 -3.16 11.43 -23.59
CA THR A 24 -3.67 11.60 -22.23
C THR A 24 -2.67 11.10 -21.21
N VAL A 25 -2.40 11.90 -20.18
CA VAL A 25 -1.51 11.54 -19.06
C VAL A 25 -2.34 11.26 -17.81
N ILE A 26 -2.28 10.01 -17.31
CA ILE A 26 -3.03 9.55 -16.15
C ILE A 26 -2.05 9.29 -14.99
N ASN A 27 -2.27 9.96 -13.87
CA ASN A 27 -1.41 9.87 -12.70
C ASN A 27 -2.08 9.08 -11.59
N ILE A 28 -1.44 8.00 -11.13
CA ILE A 28 -1.94 7.08 -10.11
C ILE A 28 -1.01 7.11 -8.90
N THR A 29 -1.58 7.21 -7.71
CA THR A 29 -0.84 7.15 -6.44
C THR A 29 -1.57 6.28 -5.42
N GLY A 30 -1.04 6.15 -4.20
CA GLY A 30 -1.78 5.51 -3.10
C GLY A 30 -1.09 4.31 -2.46
N ALA A 31 -1.88 3.28 -2.15
CA ALA A 31 -1.50 2.12 -1.34
C ALA A 31 -0.32 1.33 -1.91
N THR A 32 0.74 1.19 -1.13
CA THR A 32 1.90 0.38 -1.51
C THR A 32 1.62 -1.12 -1.48
N ALA A 33 0.64 -1.55 -0.71
CA ALA A 33 0.31 -2.96 -0.53
C ALA A 33 -0.42 -3.57 -1.74
N PHE A 34 -1.10 -2.72 -2.55
CA PHE A 34 -1.86 -3.16 -3.72
C PHE A 34 -1.18 -2.87 -5.06
N ARG A 35 0.00 -2.32 -5.01
CA ARG A 35 0.80 -1.87 -6.17
C ARG A 35 1.04 -2.95 -7.23
N GLU A 36 1.26 -4.21 -6.81
CA GLU A 36 1.46 -5.33 -7.74
C GLU A 36 0.21 -5.58 -8.59
N ALA A 37 -0.96 -5.69 -7.97
CA ALA A 37 -2.22 -5.88 -8.68
C ALA A 37 -2.54 -4.70 -9.61
N ALA A 38 -2.30 -3.47 -9.13
CA ALA A 38 -2.50 -2.27 -9.93
C ALA A 38 -1.56 -2.21 -11.15
N HIS A 39 -0.27 -2.51 -10.98
CA HIS A 39 0.68 -2.53 -12.10
C HIS A 39 0.32 -3.62 -13.11
N GLN A 40 -0.08 -4.82 -12.65
CA GLN A 40 -0.49 -5.88 -13.57
C GLN A 40 -1.78 -5.51 -14.31
N ALA A 41 -2.77 -4.93 -13.63
CA ALA A 41 -3.98 -4.44 -14.26
C ALA A 41 -3.70 -3.36 -15.34
N ILE A 42 -2.76 -2.45 -15.08
CA ILE A 42 -2.31 -1.46 -16.08
C ILE A 42 -1.70 -2.18 -17.30
N ILE A 43 -0.87 -3.20 -17.06
CA ILE A 43 -0.22 -3.97 -18.13
C ILE A 43 -1.26 -4.69 -18.98
N ASP A 44 -2.26 -5.30 -18.36
CA ASP A 44 -3.32 -6.07 -19.06
C ASP A 44 -4.32 -5.16 -19.78
N SER A 45 -4.49 -3.92 -19.29
CA SER A 45 -5.40 -2.92 -19.89
C SER A 45 -4.85 -2.24 -21.16
N LEU A 46 -3.54 -2.29 -21.40
CA LEU A 46 -2.91 -1.50 -22.46
C LEU A 46 -2.43 -2.36 -23.64
N ALA A 47 -2.89 -2.03 -24.84
CA ALA A 47 -2.32 -2.55 -26.08
C ALA A 47 -1.08 -1.72 -26.51
N ASN A 48 -0.20 -2.31 -27.32
CA ASN A 48 1.06 -1.69 -27.79
C ASN A 48 1.92 -1.16 -26.64
N LEU A 49 1.94 -1.90 -25.56
CA LEU A 49 2.53 -1.49 -24.28
C LEU A 49 4.04 -1.39 -24.32
N THR A 50 4.56 -0.26 -23.84
CA THR A 50 5.93 -0.12 -23.38
C THR A 50 5.92 0.47 -21.96
N TYR A 51 6.89 0.10 -21.11
CA TYR A 51 6.97 0.65 -19.77
C TYR A 51 8.37 0.59 -19.15
N GLY A 52 8.60 1.49 -18.21
CA GLY A 52 9.79 1.52 -17.38
C GLY A 52 9.43 1.71 -15.90
N TYR A 53 10.29 1.21 -15.03
CA TYR A 53 10.03 1.18 -13.59
C TYR A 53 11.31 1.32 -12.76
N ALA A 54 11.17 1.84 -11.55
CA ALA A 54 12.27 1.92 -10.59
C ALA A 54 12.58 0.54 -10.01
N GLY A 55 13.86 0.17 -9.96
CA GLY A 55 14.31 -1.10 -9.39
C GLY A 55 14.37 -2.25 -10.38
N THR A 56 14.25 -3.47 -9.90
CA THR A 56 14.47 -4.72 -10.66
C THR A 56 13.18 -5.44 -11.04
N ASN A 57 12.05 -5.10 -10.42
CA ASN A 57 10.77 -5.73 -10.67
C ASN A 57 9.64 -4.69 -10.65
N VAL A 58 8.81 -4.69 -11.69
CA VAL A 58 7.67 -3.78 -11.81
C VAL A 58 6.67 -3.95 -10.66
N SER A 59 6.42 -5.18 -10.21
CA SER A 59 5.48 -5.47 -9.12
C SER A 59 5.81 -4.69 -7.84
N ASN A 60 7.10 -4.47 -7.55
CA ASN A 60 7.59 -3.78 -6.36
C ASN A 60 8.07 -2.34 -6.62
N ALA A 61 7.93 -1.85 -7.84
CA ALA A 61 8.44 -0.54 -8.21
C ALA A 61 7.72 0.59 -7.46
N ALA A 62 8.49 1.46 -6.81
CA ALA A 62 7.94 2.64 -6.14
C ALA A 62 7.40 3.67 -7.14
N THR A 63 7.97 3.69 -8.35
CA THR A 63 7.58 4.58 -9.44
C THR A 63 7.70 3.82 -10.76
N ALA A 64 6.68 3.94 -11.60
CA ALA A 64 6.68 3.37 -12.95
C ALA A 64 5.98 4.30 -13.94
N ILE A 65 6.25 4.10 -15.23
CA ILE A 65 5.60 4.78 -16.34
C ILE A 65 5.25 3.76 -17.42
N PHE A 66 4.03 3.84 -17.92
CA PHE A 66 3.48 2.96 -18.94
C PHE A 66 2.96 3.81 -20.09
N LYS A 67 3.19 3.38 -21.32
CA LYS A 67 2.58 3.95 -22.50
C LYS A 67 1.93 2.86 -23.31
N GLY A 68 0.74 3.10 -23.76
CA GLY A 68 -0.02 2.15 -24.60
C GLY A 68 -1.24 2.81 -25.22
N THR A 69 -2.12 1.97 -25.73
CA THR A 69 -3.40 2.38 -26.30
C THR A 69 -4.54 1.63 -25.63
N ILE A 70 -5.69 2.30 -25.54
CA ILE A 70 -6.97 1.74 -25.11
C ILE A 70 -8.00 1.86 -26.24
N ASN A 71 -9.20 1.38 -26.05
CA ASN A 71 -10.32 1.50 -27.02
C ASN A 71 -9.96 0.99 -28.42
N GLY A 72 -9.35 -0.22 -28.49
CA GLY A 72 -8.95 -0.80 -29.77
C GLY A 72 -7.83 -0.05 -30.49
N GLY A 73 -7.07 0.76 -29.79
CA GLY A 73 -5.96 1.55 -30.34
C GLY A 73 -6.30 3.01 -30.67
N ALA A 74 -7.54 3.43 -30.40
CA ALA A 74 -7.99 4.78 -30.75
C ALA A 74 -7.34 5.85 -29.85
N ASP A 75 -7.16 5.57 -28.55
CA ASP A 75 -6.66 6.53 -27.59
C ASP A 75 -5.27 6.16 -27.09
N GLN A 76 -4.35 7.09 -27.19
CA GLN A 76 -2.99 6.95 -26.62
C GLN A 76 -2.96 7.48 -25.20
N VAL A 77 -2.47 6.66 -24.28
CA VAL A 77 -2.32 7.05 -22.88
C VAL A 77 -0.89 6.86 -22.38
N ILE A 78 -0.49 7.74 -21.47
CA ILE A 78 0.67 7.55 -20.59
C ILE A 78 0.13 7.44 -19.17
N VAL A 79 0.34 6.29 -18.54
CA VAL A 79 -0.01 6.06 -17.15
C VAL A 79 1.25 6.15 -16.31
N ARG A 80 1.23 6.96 -15.25
CA ARG A 80 2.36 7.11 -14.32
C ARG A 80 1.92 6.69 -12.93
N THR A 81 2.74 5.90 -12.27
CA THR A 81 2.46 5.48 -10.89
C THR A 81 3.54 5.98 -9.94
N ALA A 82 3.14 6.41 -8.74
CA ALA A 82 4.03 6.75 -7.64
C ALA A 82 3.34 6.44 -6.31
N TRP A 83 3.86 5.49 -5.57
CA TRP A 83 3.19 4.92 -4.41
C TRP A 83 3.62 5.61 -3.12
N SER A 84 2.71 6.39 -2.52
CA SER A 84 2.96 7.26 -1.36
C SER A 84 2.25 6.81 -0.07
N GLY A 85 1.47 5.73 -0.13
CA GLY A 85 0.59 5.27 0.93
C GLY A 85 -0.87 5.69 0.69
N ALA A 86 -1.82 4.91 1.17
CA ALA A 86 -3.24 5.07 0.90
C ALA A 86 -3.79 6.44 1.34
N VAL A 87 -3.52 6.84 2.59
CA VAL A 87 -3.98 8.13 3.13
C VAL A 87 -3.32 9.30 2.40
N ALA A 88 -2.04 9.17 2.03
CA ALA A 88 -1.36 10.17 1.20
C ALA A 88 -1.95 10.24 -0.22
N GLY A 89 -2.36 9.10 -0.79
CA GLY A 89 -3.04 9.05 -2.08
C GLY A 89 -4.38 9.76 -2.07
N ILE A 90 -5.24 9.46 -1.08
CA ILE A 90 -6.50 10.19 -0.89
C ILE A 90 -6.23 11.69 -0.76
N ARG A 91 -5.27 12.10 0.10
CA ARG A 91 -4.89 13.50 0.24
C ARG A 91 -4.47 14.13 -1.09
N ALA A 92 -3.73 13.43 -1.92
CA ALA A 92 -3.23 13.95 -3.19
C ALA A 92 -4.34 14.20 -4.21
N ILE A 93 -5.41 13.40 -4.21
CA ILE A 93 -6.53 13.59 -5.15
C ILE A 93 -7.62 14.54 -4.63
N VAL A 94 -7.84 14.66 -3.32
CA VAL A 94 -8.82 15.60 -2.75
C VAL A 94 -8.25 17.00 -2.58
N ASN A 95 -6.97 17.10 -2.28
CA ASN A 95 -6.28 18.36 -2.03
C ASN A 95 -5.10 18.50 -3.00
N GLN A 96 -5.36 19.06 -4.16
CA GLN A 96 -4.35 19.26 -5.22
C GLN A 96 -3.17 20.15 -4.81
N ALA A 97 -3.09 20.61 -3.56
CA ALA A 97 -1.91 21.26 -3.02
C ALA A 97 -0.75 20.31 -2.71
N ASN A 98 -0.99 18.98 -2.72
CA ASN A 98 0.03 17.97 -2.44
C ASN A 98 0.57 17.37 -3.73
N ALA A 99 1.70 17.88 -4.18
CA ALA A 99 2.38 17.35 -5.35
C ALA A 99 2.91 15.93 -5.10
N VAL A 100 2.75 15.07 -6.10
CA VAL A 100 3.35 13.74 -6.17
C VAL A 100 4.40 13.75 -7.26
N THR A 101 5.51 13.06 -7.01
CA THR A 101 6.64 12.99 -7.94
C THR A 101 6.56 11.72 -8.77
N TYR A 102 6.48 11.88 -10.09
CA TYR A 102 6.40 10.80 -11.08
C TYR A 102 7.59 10.86 -12.03
N TYR A 103 7.78 9.82 -12.83
CA TYR A 103 8.64 9.94 -14.00
C TYR A 103 8.11 11.03 -14.95
N ALA A 104 9.01 11.85 -15.48
CA ALA A 104 8.67 12.86 -16.46
C ALA A 104 8.21 12.24 -17.78
N THR A 105 7.26 12.88 -18.44
CA THR A 105 6.76 12.44 -19.76
C THR A 105 7.61 12.99 -20.93
N SER A 106 8.62 13.80 -20.65
CA SER A 106 9.51 14.44 -21.61
C SER A 106 10.99 14.14 -21.35
N GLY A 107 11.83 14.42 -22.32
CA GLY A 107 13.28 14.19 -22.25
C GLY A 107 13.76 13.04 -23.13
N SER A 108 15.05 13.01 -23.47
CA SER A 108 15.62 12.05 -24.44
C SER A 108 15.48 10.59 -23.99
N ASN A 109 15.74 10.30 -22.72
CA ASN A 109 15.69 8.92 -22.21
C ASN A 109 14.26 8.37 -22.18
N ILE A 110 13.28 9.19 -21.77
CA ILE A 110 11.90 8.77 -21.76
C ILE A 110 11.35 8.63 -23.17
N SER A 111 11.77 9.46 -24.11
CA SER A 111 11.37 9.36 -25.52
C SER A 111 11.86 8.06 -26.14
N LEU A 112 13.07 7.60 -25.81
CA LEU A 112 13.62 6.32 -26.25
C LEU A 112 12.84 5.15 -25.64
N LEU A 113 12.59 5.19 -24.34
CA LEU A 113 11.79 4.16 -23.66
C LEU A 113 10.38 4.04 -24.26
N LEU A 114 9.72 5.18 -24.49
CA LEU A 114 8.35 5.21 -25.00
C LEU A 114 8.25 4.98 -26.52
N ALA A 115 9.36 5.00 -27.25
CA ALA A 115 9.38 4.73 -28.69
C ALA A 115 9.51 3.25 -29.03
N ALA A 116 10.10 2.43 -28.16
CA ALA A 116 10.33 1.02 -28.38
C ALA A 116 9.35 0.15 -27.55
N PRO A 117 8.68 -0.84 -28.16
CA PRO A 117 7.92 -1.81 -27.39
C PRO A 117 8.83 -2.55 -26.39
N GLY A 118 8.33 -2.74 -25.19
CA GLY A 118 9.07 -3.50 -24.19
C GLY A 118 8.96 -2.94 -22.80
N ARG A 119 9.73 -3.56 -21.92
CA ARG A 119 9.75 -3.30 -20.49
C ARG A 119 11.18 -3.30 -19.98
N ALA A 120 11.53 -2.35 -19.13
CA ALA A 120 12.89 -2.24 -18.61
C ALA A 120 12.92 -1.58 -17.23
N SER A 121 13.97 -1.89 -16.46
CA SER A 121 14.36 -1.05 -15.34
C SER A 121 14.75 0.33 -15.90
N TYR A 122 14.24 1.37 -15.29
CA TYR A 122 14.36 2.74 -15.77
C TYR A 122 14.80 3.70 -14.66
N THR A 123 15.81 4.48 -14.95
CA THR A 123 16.30 5.58 -14.11
C THR A 123 16.22 6.86 -14.92
N GLY A 124 15.08 7.53 -14.87
CA GLY A 124 14.82 8.74 -15.62
C GLY A 124 14.66 9.96 -14.74
N THR A 125 14.51 11.11 -15.39
CA THR A 125 14.11 12.34 -14.73
C THR A 125 12.70 12.21 -14.15
N THR A 126 12.47 12.90 -13.05
CA THR A 126 11.16 12.97 -12.40
C THR A 126 10.63 14.39 -12.43
N GLU A 127 9.32 14.52 -12.34
CA GLU A 127 8.62 15.79 -12.20
C GLU A 127 7.55 15.68 -11.13
N SER A 128 7.30 16.75 -10.41
CA SER A 128 6.24 16.83 -9.42
C SER A 128 5.01 17.49 -10.02
N THR A 129 3.84 16.89 -9.81
CA THR A 129 2.57 17.42 -10.28
C THR A 129 1.51 17.40 -9.19
N LEU A 130 0.61 18.37 -9.26
CA LEU A 130 -0.61 18.41 -8.45
C LEU A 130 -1.78 17.63 -9.12
N LEU A 131 -1.64 17.30 -10.40
CA LEU A 131 -2.69 16.64 -11.18
C LEU A 131 -2.62 15.13 -10.95
N ASN A 132 -3.32 14.67 -9.93
CA ASN A 132 -3.46 13.24 -9.61
C ASN A 132 -4.88 12.81 -9.97
N SER A 133 -5.01 11.73 -10.74
CA SER A 133 -6.30 11.28 -11.29
C SER A 133 -6.92 10.18 -10.42
N ILE A 134 -6.11 9.21 -10.00
CA ILE A 134 -6.56 7.99 -9.34
C ILE A 134 -5.73 7.76 -8.08
N ALA A 135 -6.40 7.31 -7.01
CA ALA A 135 -5.75 6.81 -5.81
C ALA A 135 -6.23 5.41 -5.47
N PHE A 136 -5.28 4.49 -5.25
CA PHE A 136 -5.56 3.21 -4.59
C PHE A 136 -5.44 3.37 -3.08
N SER A 137 -6.37 2.75 -2.33
CA SER A 137 -6.40 2.89 -0.88
C SER A 137 -6.90 1.63 -0.19
N ASP A 138 -6.08 1.10 0.73
CA ASP A 138 -6.45 0.01 1.62
C ASP A 138 -7.33 0.47 2.81
N CYS A 139 -7.69 1.76 2.87
CA CYS A 139 -8.69 2.28 3.82
C CYS A 139 -9.75 3.14 3.12
N THR A 140 -10.91 3.25 3.74
CA THR A 140 -11.98 4.11 3.24
C THR A 140 -11.63 5.59 3.40
N GLN A 141 -12.19 6.44 2.54
CA GLN A 141 -12.01 7.90 2.64
C GLN A 141 -12.51 8.43 3.99
N ASP A 142 -13.62 7.89 4.50
CA ASP A 142 -14.20 8.27 5.79
C ASP A 142 -13.28 7.97 6.97
N ASN A 143 -12.36 7.03 6.82
CA ASN A 143 -11.33 6.73 7.81
C ASN A 143 -10.07 7.58 7.62
N THR A 144 -10.21 8.76 7.04
CA THR A 144 -9.15 9.75 6.82
C THR A 144 -9.65 11.15 7.15
N PRO A 145 -8.78 12.16 7.39
CA PRO A 145 -9.22 13.55 7.60
C PRO A 145 -9.63 14.26 6.30
N PHE A 146 -9.78 13.55 5.19
CA PHE A 146 -9.98 14.12 3.84
C PHE A 146 -11.39 13.87 3.29
N GLY A 147 -12.39 13.75 4.14
CA GLY A 147 -13.78 13.50 3.75
C GLY A 147 -14.55 14.72 3.21
N ALA A 148 -13.94 15.92 3.18
CA ALA A 148 -14.64 17.15 2.75
C ALA A 148 -14.95 17.19 1.24
N VAL A 149 -14.23 16.46 0.41
CA VAL A 149 -14.46 16.29 -1.02
C VAL A 149 -14.86 14.85 -1.26
N SER A 150 -16.05 14.61 -1.78
CA SER A 150 -16.50 13.26 -2.11
C SER A 150 -15.70 12.73 -3.30
N LEU A 151 -15.21 11.50 -3.18
CA LEU A 151 -14.57 10.78 -4.25
C LEU A 151 -15.53 9.76 -4.85
N LEU A 152 -15.38 9.50 -6.14
CA LEU A 152 -16.03 8.43 -6.86
C LEU A 152 -15.17 7.15 -6.82
N GLY A 153 -15.75 6.04 -7.29
CA GLY A 153 -15.12 4.73 -7.31
C GLY A 153 -15.62 3.85 -6.17
N GLY A 154 -14.85 2.84 -5.81
CA GLY A 154 -15.29 1.87 -4.82
C GLY A 154 -14.30 0.72 -4.63
N PRO A 155 -14.74 -0.33 -3.93
CA PRO A 155 -13.90 -1.47 -3.62
C PRO A 155 -13.61 -2.31 -4.86
N VAL A 156 -12.33 -2.59 -5.09
CA VAL A 156 -11.82 -3.43 -6.18
C VAL A 156 -11.22 -4.76 -5.70
N GLY A 157 -11.12 -4.96 -4.38
CA GLY A 157 -10.60 -6.19 -3.80
C GLY A 157 -10.65 -6.19 -2.29
N VAL A 158 -10.21 -7.28 -1.69
CA VAL A 158 -10.02 -7.40 -0.24
C VAL A 158 -8.54 -7.64 0.03
N ILE A 159 -7.96 -6.80 0.87
CA ILE A 159 -6.60 -6.94 1.37
C ILE A 159 -6.61 -7.49 2.79
N VAL A 160 -5.70 -8.41 3.07
CA VAL A 160 -5.60 -9.10 4.36
C VAL A 160 -4.37 -8.60 5.10
N PHE A 161 -4.50 -8.42 6.40
CA PHE A 161 -3.39 -8.04 7.28
C PHE A 161 -3.12 -9.15 8.30
N CYS A 162 -1.87 -9.27 8.72
CA CYS A 162 -1.45 -10.30 9.66
C CYS A 162 -0.69 -9.68 10.84
N PRO A 163 -1.03 -10.03 12.09
CA PRO A 163 -0.16 -9.75 13.21
C PRO A 163 1.13 -10.54 13.04
N THR A 164 2.27 -9.86 13.13
CA THR A 164 3.55 -10.45 12.78
C THR A 164 4.63 -10.01 13.75
N VAL A 165 5.55 -10.90 14.09
CA VAL A 165 6.66 -10.64 15.00
C VAL A 165 8.01 -10.86 14.32
N ASN A 166 9.05 -10.23 14.88
CA ASN A 166 10.42 -10.28 14.39
C ASN A 166 11.02 -11.70 14.42
N SER A 167 12.08 -11.89 13.61
CA SER A 167 12.75 -13.20 13.41
C SER A 167 13.33 -13.82 14.69
N THR A 168 13.69 -13.01 15.68
CA THR A 168 14.24 -13.49 16.96
C THR A 168 13.21 -13.64 18.06
N SER A 169 11.90 -13.48 17.72
CA SER A 169 10.82 -13.66 18.69
C SER A 169 10.76 -15.10 19.22
N SER A 170 10.46 -15.23 20.52
CA SER A 170 10.20 -16.53 21.18
C SER A 170 8.77 -17.05 20.95
N LEU A 171 7.87 -16.24 20.40
CA LEU A 171 6.54 -16.70 19.99
C LEU A 171 6.65 -17.68 18.83
N ALA A 172 5.78 -18.66 18.79
CA ALA A 172 5.68 -19.61 17.70
C ALA A 172 4.76 -19.10 16.58
N GLU A 173 4.89 -19.68 15.41
CA GLU A 173 3.94 -19.49 14.31
C GLU A 173 2.54 -19.91 14.76
N GLY A 174 1.54 -19.06 14.56
CA GLY A 174 0.17 -19.33 14.96
C GLY A 174 -0.14 -19.09 16.45
N ASP A 175 0.82 -18.68 17.29
CA ASP A 175 0.50 -18.22 18.65
C ASP A 175 -0.54 -17.10 18.58
N ASN A 176 -1.55 -17.17 19.48
CA ASN A 176 -2.68 -16.27 19.41
C ASN A 176 -2.42 -14.90 20.05
N ILE A 177 -2.89 -13.86 19.37
CA ILE A 177 -3.02 -12.51 19.92
C ILE A 177 -4.45 -12.02 19.73
N THR A 178 -5.00 -11.37 20.75
CA THR A 178 -6.35 -10.81 20.69
C THR A 178 -6.37 -9.33 20.37
N THR A 179 -7.50 -8.85 19.87
CA THR A 179 -7.76 -7.42 19.66
C THR A 179 -7.43 -6.58 20.90
N LEU A 180 -7.82 -7.04 22.08
CA LEU A 180 -7.58 -6.31 23.34
C LEU A 180 -6.10 -6.24 23.71
N GLN A 181 -5.36 -7.33 23.48
CA GLN A 181 -3.91 -7.35 23.70
C GLN A 181 -3.21 -6.41 22.73
N MET A 182 -3.54 -6.48 21.44
CA MET A 182 -2.96 -5.56 20.44
C MET A 182 -3.28 -4.11 20.78
N ARG A 183 -4.54 -3.78 21.08
CA ARG A 183 -4.95 -2.42 21.49
C ARG A 183 -4.10 -1.90 22.65
N ARG A 184 -3.94 -2.70 23.70
CA ARG A 184 -3.16 -2.31 24.88
C ARG A 184 -1.69 -2.07 24.53
N ILE A 185 -1.08 -2.94 23.73
CA ILE A 185 0.32 -2.80 23.31
C ILE A 185 0.51 -1.54 22.45
N MET A 186 -0.40 -1.29 21.51
CA MET A 186 -0.36 -0.11 20.64
C MET A 186 -0.47 1.21 21.40
N GLN A 187 -1.41 1.29 22.36
CA GLN A 187 -1.62 2.49 23.18
C GLN A 187 -0.45 2.77 24.12
N ALA A 188 0.08 1.71 24.75
CA ALA A 188 1.22 1.86 25.68
C ALA A 188 2.58 1.88 24.95
N GLY A 189 2.64 1.41 23.72
CA GLY A 189 3.88 1.18 22.95
C GLY A 189 4.60 -0.12 23.32
N SER A 190 4.30 -0.70 24.48
CA SER A 190 4.90 -1.97 24.93
C SER A 190 4.10 -2.66 26.02
N ALA A 191 4.36 -3.96 26.21
CA ALA A 191 3.87 -4.76 27.32
C ALA A 191 4.83 -5.94 27.61
N PRO A 192 4.83 -6.53 28.83
CA PRO A 192 5.54 -7.78 29.05
C PRO A 192 5.00 -8.88 28.12
N LEU A 193 5.86 -9.77 27.61
CA LEU A 193 5.44 -10.89 26.77
C LEU A 193 4.50 -11.83 27.50
N GLN A 194 4.63 -11.95 28.81
CA GLN A 194 3.68 -12.67 29.68
C GLN A 194 2.23 -12.21 29.47
N PHE A 195 2.00 -10.97 29.07
CA PHE A 195 0.65 -10.46 28.77
C PHE A 195 -0.01 -11.18 27.58
N ILE A 196 0.80 -11.68 26.64
CA ILE A 196 0.33 -12.50 25.51
C ILE A 196 0.28 -13.98 25.89
N THR A 197 1.38 -14.49 26.46
CA THR A 197 1.58 -15.93 26.66
C THR A 197 0.97 -16.47 27.96
N GLY A 198 0.72 -15.63 28.95
CA GLY A 198 0.33 -16.03 30.31
C GLY A 198 1.46 -16.70 31.12
N LYS A 199 2.66 -16.90 30.55
CA LYS A 199 3.76 -17.63 31.18
C LYS A 199 4.62 -16.69 32.04
N VAL A 200 4.83 -17.02 33.31
CA VAL A 200 5.68 -16.24 34.23
C VAL A 200 7.13 -16.11 33.72
N ALA A 201 7.64 -17.13 33.02
CA ALA A 201 8.98 -17.09 32.44
C ALA A 201 9.17 -15.96 31.40
N ASP A 202 8.10 -15.46 30.81
CA ASP A 202 8.12 -14.42 29.79
C ASP A 202 8.02 -13.00 30.37
N ALA A 203 7.96 -12.86 31.70
CA ALA A 203 7.80 -11.55 32.36
C ALA A 203 8.94 -10.55 32.10
N ASN A 204 10.15 -11.06 31.83
CA ASN A 204 11.34 -10.24 31.56
C ASN A 204 11.58 -9.93 30.07
N THR A 205 10.80 -10.50 29.17
CA THR A 205 10.80 -10.15 27.74
C THR A 205 9.70 -9.12 27.49
N THR A 206 10.04 -8.06 26.76
CA THR A 206 9.06 -7.01 26.45
C THR A 206 8.69 -7.03 24.99
N VAL A 207 7.38 -6.98 24.72
CA VAL A 207 6.81 -6.76 23.39
C VAL A 207 6.72 -5.26 23.15
N TYR A 208 7.26 -4.80 22.03
CA TYR A 208 7.20 -3.41 21.58
C TYR A 208 6.37 -3.31 20.30
N TRP A 209 5.48 -2.32 20.24
CA TRP A 209 4.73 -2.03 19.04
C TRP A 209 5.61 -1.30 18.03
N THR A 210 5.61 -1.78 16.80
CA THR A 210 6.21 -1.12 15.64
C THR A 210 5.23 -1.13 14.48
N GLY A 211 5.25 -0.13 13.60
CA GLY A 211 4.23 -0.06 12.55
C GLY A 211 4.51 1.01 11.50
N ARG A 212 3.47 1.35 10.78
CA ARG A 212 3.50 2.21 9.61
C ARG A 212 3.32 3.69 9.98
N ALA A 213 3.80 4.57 9.10
CA ALA A 213 3.61 6.01 9.17
C ALA A 213 2.13 6.39 9.00
N ASP A 214 1.77 7.61 9.32
CA ASP A 214 0.41 8.13 9.25
C ASP A 214 -0.15 8.28 7.82
N THR A 215 0.71 8.27 6.82
CA THR A 215 0.33 8.21 5.40
C THR A 215 -0.22 6.86 4.96
N SER A 216 -0.12 5.83 5.80
CA SER A 216 -0.43 4.44 5.48
C SER A 216 -1.89 4.09 5.81
N GLY A 217 -2.61 3.54 4.85
CA GLY A 217 -3.91 2.92 5.10
C GLY A 217 -3.80 1.69 6.00
N THR A 218 -2.75 0.88 5.89
CA THR A 218 -2.48 -0.22 6.82
C THR A 218 -2.53 0.25 8.28
N ARG A 219 -1.93 1.43 8.58
CA ARG A 219 -2.02 2.03 9.93
C ARG A 219 -3.45 2.40 10.27
N ALA A 220 -4.17 3.07 9.37
CA ALA A 220 -5.56 3.46 9.61
C ALA A 220 -6.43 2.23 9.90
N ILE A 221 -6.24 1.14 9.14
CA ILE A 221 -6.98 -0.10 9.31
C ILE A 221 -6.71 -0.75 10.67
N TYR A 222 -5.44 -0.98 11.04
CA TYR A 222 -5.21 -1.67 12.30
C TYR A 222 -5.63 -0.85 13.52
N LEU A 223 -5.53 0.50 13.45
CA LEU A 223 -6.02 1.38 14.51
C LEU A 223 -7.54 1.32 14.64
N SER A 224 -8.26 1.25 13.52
CA SER A 224 -9.71 1.12 13.50
C SER A 224 -10.15 -0.27 13.96
N GLU A 225 -9.55 -1.35 13.46
CA GLU A 225 -9.86 -2.73 13.85
C GLU A 225 -9.62 -2.96 15.36
N MET A 226 -8.56 -2.37 15.91
CA MET A 226 -8.29 -2.46 17.36
C MET A 226 -9.18 -1.50 18.17
N GLY A 227 -10.02 -0.68 17.55
CA GLY A 227 -10.86 0.30 18.23
C GLY A 227 -10.06 1.42 18.92
N VAL A 228 -8.85 1.69 18.44
CA VAL A 228 -8.05 2.86 18.85
C VAL A 228 -8.55 4.12 18.14
N GLY A 229 -8.93 3.97 16.86
CA GLY A 229 -9.31 5.03 15.95
C GLY A 229 -8.11 5.57 15.17
N ALA A 230 -8.28 5.73 13.87
CA ALA A 230 -7.19 6.05 12.94
C ALA A 230 -6.48 7.38 13.25
N SER A 231 -7.20 8.35 13.82
CA SER A 231 -6.68 9.68 14.19
C SER A 231 -5.92 9.70 15.52
N ASN A 232 -5.96 8.65 16.32
CA ASN A 232 -5.32 8.67 17.64
C ASN A 232 -3.82 8.36 17.53
N PRO A 233 -2.99 9.09 18.31
CA PRO A 233 -1.57 8.80 18.39
C PRO A 233 -1.33 7.44 19.04
N VAL A 234 -0.25 6.80 18.64
CA VAL A 234 0.25 5.55 19.23
C VAL A 234 1.73 5.70 19.60
N ASN A 235 2.24 4.80 20.41
CA ASN A 235 3.66 4.76 20.74
C ASN A 235 4.34 3.65 19.95
N GLN A 236 5.02 4.03 18.87
CA GLN A 236 5.74 3.12 17.97
C GLN A 236 7.25 3.18 18.21
N TRP A 237 7.90 2.06 18.01
CA TRP A 237 9.33 1.90 18.15
C TRP A 237 9.96 1.59 16.79
N ARG A 238 11.14 2.12 16.53
CA ARG A 238 11.93 1.83 15.32
C ARG A 238 13.21 1.10 15.68
N ILE A 239 13.74 0.34 14.75
CA ILE A 239 15.09 -0.23 14.91
C ILE A 239 16.16 0.84 14.72
N GLU A 240 17.33 0.59 15.31
CA GLU A 240 18.52 1.40 15.14
C GLU A 240 19.71 0.52 14.69
N PRO A 241 20.39 0.87 13.59
CA PRO A 241 20.14 1.99 12.68
C PRO A 241 18.89 1.78 11.80
N LEU A 242 18.17 2.86 11.51
CA LEU A 242 16.93 2.83 10.72
C LEU A 242 17.20 2.43 9.26
N ASN A 243 18.24 2.98 8.66
CA ASN A 243 18.65 2.66 7.28
C ASN A 243 19.66 1.52 7.31
N ASN A 244 19.18 0.31 7.12
CA ASN A 244 20.05 -0.82 7.13
C ASN A 244 20.19 -1.47 5.75
N THR A 245 20.76 -0.73 4.80
CA THR A 245 21.17 -1.25 3.49
C THR A 245 22.37 -2.21 3.57
N THR A 246 23.07 -2.23 4.71
CA THR A 246 24.34 -2.96 4.86
C THR A 246 24.22 -4.40 5.35
N GLY A 247 23.03 -4.88 5.67
CA GLY A 247 22.88 -6.25 6.14
C GLY A 247 23.18 -6.46 7.64
N ILE A 248 23.46 -5.42 8.43
CA ILE A 248 23.80 -5.51 9.86
C ILE A 248 22.54 -5.61 10.72
N ALA A 249 22.53 -6.54 11.67
CA ALA A 249 21.43 -6.67 12.61
C ALA A 249 21.32 -5.42 13.50
N ALA A 250 20.10 -4.96 13.72
CA ALA A 250 19.83 -3.85 14.61
C ALA A 250 20.09 -4.26 16.06
N THR A 251 20.84 -3.46 16.78
CA THR A 251 21.24 -3.70 18.17
C THR A 251 20.56 -2.77 19.17
N ALA A 252 19.72 -1.87 18.71
CA ALA A 252 18.90 -1.00 19.52
C ALA A 252 17.52 -0.79 18.88
N ILE A 253 16.56 -0.46 19.74
CA ILE A 253 15.27 0.12 19.31
C ILE A 253 15.12 1.49 19.98
N GLN A 254 14.45 2.40 19.31
CA GLN A 254 14.20 3.76 19.78
C GLN A 254 12.70 4.06 19.70
N LEU A 255 12.14 4.67 20.75
CA LEU A 255 10.83 5.30 20.63
C LEU A 255 10.90 6.32 19.49
N TRP A 256 9.96 6.30 18.58
CA TRP A 256 10.01 7.14 17.37
C TRP A 256 10.21 8.62 17.76
N PRO A 257 11.28 9.28 17.27
CA PRO A 257 11.55 10.68 17.64
C PRO A 257 10.57 11.63 16.95
N THR A 258 10.36 12.80 17.56
CA THR A 258 9.75 13.94 16.87
C THR A 258 10.73 14.53 15.84
N GLY A 259 10.22 15.18 14.81
CA GLY A 259 11.05 15.85 13.80
C GLY A 259 11.78 14.90 12.85
N ASP A 260 11.42 13.62 12.83
CA ASP A 260 11.92 12.71 11.79
C ASP A 260 11.30 13.11 10.47
N THR A 261 12.01 13.92 9.69
CA THR A 261 11.54 14.47 8.40
C THR A 261 11.21 13.41 7.37
N THR A 262 11.70 12.18 7.54
CA THR A 262 11.41 11.05 6.64
C THR A 262 10.04 10.45 6.92
N ASN A 263 9.57 10.55 8.17
CA ASN A 263 8.38 9.86 8.67
C ASN A 263 7.57 10.74 9.63
N ALA A 264 7.70 12.06 9.53
CA ALA A 264 6.95 13.00 10.36
C ALA A 264 5.45 12.82 10.15
N SER A 265 4.74 12.58 11.24
CA SER A 265 3.29 12.52 11.22
C SER A 265 2.72 13.93 11.26
N THR A 266 2.08 14.35 10.19
CA THR A 266 1.43 15.67 10.10
C THR A 266 0.00 15.60 9.57
N ILE A 267 -0.47 14.41 9.25
CA ILE A 267 -1.81 14.20 8.67
C ILE A 267 -2.89 14.30 9.75
N TRP A 268 -2.64 13.70 10.91
CA TRP A 268 -3.63 13.54 11.98
C TRP A 268 -3.42 14.49 13.18
N GLY A 269 -2.47 15.40 13.08
CA GLY A 269 -2.15 16.32 14.17
C GLY A 269 -0.64 16.59 14.32
N PRO A 270 -0.23 17.18 15.43
CA PRO A 270 1.16 17.51 15.63
C PRO A 270 2.02 16.26 15.73
N ASP A 271 3.25 16.35 15.21
CA ASP A 271 4.25 15.32 15.37
C ASP A 271 4.64 15.19 16.85
N THR A 272 4.43 14.01 17.42
CA THR A 272 4.74 13.70 18.82
C THR A 272 5.64 12.47 18.90
N ALA A 273 6.44 12.40 19.97
CA ALA A 273 7.29 11.26 20.23
C ALA A 273 6.46 9.95 20.25
N GLY A 274 6.93 8.94 19.55
CA GLY A 274 6.25 7.65 19.38
C GLY A 274 5.25 7.60 18.22
N ASN A 275 4.80 8.73 17.67
CA ASN A 275 3.74 8.73 16.66
C ASN A 275 4.24 8.59 15.21
N GLY A 276 5.55 8.54 14.96
CA GLY A 276 6.13 8.21 13.65
C GLY A 276 5.89 6.75 13.26
N GLY A 277 6.40 6.34 12.10
CA GLY A 277 6.27 4.96 11.62
C GLY A 277 6.98 4.75 10.28
N TYR A 278 7.13 3.51 9.86
CA TYR A 278 7.77 3.17 8.58
C TYR A 278 6.89 3.57 7.38
N ASN A 279 7.48 4.20 6.40
CA ASN A 279 6.77 4.73 5.21
C ASN A 279 6.29 3.64 4.23
N SER A 280 6.84 2.43 4.29
CA SER A 280 6.36 1.30 3.47
C SER A 280 6.37 -0.01 4.25
N GLY A 281 5.52 -0.96 3.81
CA GLY A 281 5.48 -2.30 4.38
C GLY A 281 6.81 -3.04 4.18
N GLY A 282 7.43 -2.93 3.01
CA GLY A 282 8.71 -3.56 2.74
C GLY A 282 9.85 -3.06 3.66
N VAL A 283 9.87 -1.76 4.02
CA VAL A 283 10.85 -1.24 4.98
C VAL A 283 10.59 -1.75 6.39
N LEU A 284 9.32 -1.84 6.81
CA LEU A 284 8.95 -2.43 8.09
C LEU A 284 9.26 -3.93 8.13
N SER A 285 8.94 -4.68 7.07
CA SER A 285 9.29 -6.09 6.91
C SER A 285 10.82 -6.30 7.07
N TYR A 286 11.60 -5.47 6.40
CA TYR A 286 13.04 -5.50 6.52
C TYR A 286 13.52 -5.26 7.96
N ALA A 287 12.92 -4.32 8.68
CA ALA A 287 13.25 -4.03 10.07
C ALA A 287 13.01 -5.25 10.98
N LEU A 288 11.88 -5.94 10.84
CA LEU A 288 11.56 -7.11 11.64
C LEU A 288 12.50 -8.30 11.39
N ARG A 289 12.96 -8.48 10.16
CA ARG A 289 13.92 -9.54 9.80
C ARG A 289 15.31 -9.32 10.37
N ARG A 290 15.64 -8.11 10.81
CA ARG A 290 17.00 -7.72 11.19
C ARG A 290 17.14 -7.33 12.66
N THR A 291 16.12 -7.52 13.45
CA THR A 291 16.16 -7.23 14.88
C THR A 291 16.96 -8.31 15.61
N SER A 292 17.91 -7.89 16.46
CA SER A 292 18.63 -8.80 17.35
C SER A 292 17.73 -9.26 18.51
N ALA A 293 18.01 -10.44 19.05
CA ALA A 293 17.26 -10.97 20.20
C ALA A 293 17.45 -10.15 21.48
N SER A 294 18.59 -9.45 21.59
CA SER A 294 18.92 -8.57 22.70
C SER A 294 19.35 -7.21 22.17
N VAL A 295 18.71 -6.16 22.66
CA VAL A 295 18.90 -4.80 22.15
C VAL A 295 18.97 -3.77 23.27
N ASN A 296 19.57 -2.62 22.98
CA ASN A 296 19.45 -1.44 23.82
C ASN A 296 18.11 -0.74 23.55
N ILE A 297 17.47 -0.25 24.58
CA ILE A 297 16.24 0.52 24.49
C ILE A 297 16.58 2.01 24.63
N LYS A 298 16.15 2.81 23.66
CA LYS A 298 16.38 4.25 23.62
C LYS A 298 15.06 5.01 23.71
N ASN A 299 15.04 6.11 24.45
CA ASN A 299 13.93 7.06 24.42
C ASN A 299 13.90 7.82 23.07
N ALA A 300 12.91 8.70 22.87
CA ALA A 300 12.78 9.49 21.64
C ALA A 300 13.97 10.42 21.38
N ALA A 301 14.68 10.88 22.44
CA ALA A 301 15.89 11.69 22.31
C ALA A 301 17.15 10.86 21.94
N GLY A 302 17.02 9.53 21.79
CA GLY A 302 18.14 8.64 21.47
C GLY A 302 18.97 8.20 22.68
N THR A 303 18.60 8.61 23.90
CA THR A 303 19.30 8.19 25.12
C THR A 303 18.97 6.74 25.47
N VAL A 304 19.99 5.95 25.77
CA VAL A 304 19.80 4.55 26.22
C VAL A 304 19.18 4.58 27.64
N ILE A 305 17.98 4.01 27.77
CA ILE A 305 17.23 3.89 29.01
C ILE A 305 17.27 2.48 29.61
N ALA A 306 17.62 1.49 28.80
CA ALA A 306 17.88 0.14 29.26
C ALA A 306 18.81 -0.58 28.24
N SER A 307 19.66 -1.47 28.73
CA SER A 307 20.65 -2.19 27.92
C SER A 307 20.37 -3.69 27.89
N ALA A 308 20.75 -4.33 26.79
CA ALA A 308 20.73 -5.78 26.60
C ALA A 308 19.39 -6.44 27.00
N LYS A 309 18.26 -5.86 26.56
CA LYS A 309 16.92 -6.38 26.83
C LYS A 309 16.47 -7.39 25.80
N SER A 310 15.89 -8.49 26.27
CA SER A 310 15.16 -9.42 25.40
C SER A 310 13.84 -8.78 24.94
N ILE A 311 13.58 -8.78 23.65
CA ILE A 311 12.42 -8.11 23.06
C ILE A 311 11.70 -8.94 22.03
N VAL A 312 10.44 -8.60 21.81
CA VAL A 312 9.65 -8.96 20.64
C VAL A 312 9.16 -7.68 19.99
N LEU A 313 9.41 -7.48 18.70
CA LEU A 313 8.76 -6.45 17.91
C LEU A 313 7.47 -7.03 17.30
N LEU A 314 6.35 -6.39 17.58
CA LEU A 314 5.02 -6.76 17.08
C LEU A 314 4.50 -5.69 16.15
N THR A 315 3.93 -6.10 15.03
CA THR A 315 3.24 -5.25 14.06
C THR A 315 1.96 -5.89 13.56
N SER A 316 1.17 -5.13 12.79
CA SER A 316 0.17 -5.63 11.85
C SER A 316 0.51 -5.08 10.48
N ILE A 317 0.58 -5.96 9.48
CA ILE A 317 1.10 -5.62 8.16
C ILE A 317 0.33 -6.41 7.09
N SER A 318 0.37 -5.97 5.82
CA SER A 318 -0.26 -6.72 4.73
C SER A 318 0.27 -8.15 4.65
N ALA A 319 -0.55 -9.06 4.17
CA ALA A 319 -0.17 -10.47 4.03
C ALA A 319 1.07 -10.64 3.14
N GLN A 320 1.23 -9.80 2.11
CA GLN A 320 2.42 -9.81 1.24
C GLN A 320 3.69 -9.46 2.03
N ASP A 321 3.66 -8.40 2.83
CA ASP A 321 4.80 -7.99 3.64
C ASP A 321 5.04 -8.98 4.81
N ALA A 322 3.98 -9.61 5.33
CA ALA A 322 4.09 -10.67 6.35
C ALA A 322 4.80 -11.91 5.80
N ASN A 323 4.51 -12.30 4.56
CA ASN A 323 5.23 -13.35 3.84
C ASN A 323 6.73 -13.06 3.78
N ASP A 324 7.11 -11.81 3.44
CA ASP A 324 8.51 -11.39 3.44
C ASP A 324 9.17 -11.53 4.82
N ILE A 325 8.42 -11.22 5.90
CA ILE A 325 8.92 -11.37 7.27
C ILE A 325 9.12 -12.85 7.62
N GLN A 326 8.15 -13.72 7.29
CA GLN A 326 8.25 -15.17 7.51
C GLN A 326 9.43 -15.78 6.76
N THR A 327 9.65 -15.39 5.50
CA THR A 327 10.81 -15.83 4.69
C THR A 327 12.13 -15.48 5.37
N GLY A 328 12.18 -14.39 6.14
CA GLY A 328 13.32 -13.98 6.95
C GLY A 328 13.34 -14.54 8.37
N GLY A 329 12.49 -15.53 8.68
CA GLY A 329 12.43 -16.22 9.99
C GLY A 329 11.50 -15.57 11.02
N GLY A 330 10.82 -14.48 10.68
CA GLY A 330 9.74 -13.95 11.52
C GLY A 330 8.52 -14.85 11.51
N LYS A 331 7.49 -14.49 12.29
CA LYS A 331 6.33 -15.37 12.47
C LYS A 331 5.03 -14.58 12.40
N VAL A 332 4.04 -15.17 11.77
CA VAL A 332 2.66 -14.68 11.76
C VAL A 332 1.91 -15.28 12.94
N LEU A 333 1.12 -14.48 13.61
CA LEU A 333 0.34 -14.90 14.75
C LEU A 333 -1.13 -15.12 14.34
N ALA A 334 -1.82 -15.98 15.06
CA ALA A 334 -3.26 -16.06 14.99
C ALA A 334 -3.89 -14.80 15.57
N TYR A 335 -4.93 -14.31 14.94
CA TYR A 335 -5.72 -13.16 15.39
C TYR A 335 -7.08 -13.63 15.89
N ASN A 336 -7.37 -13.37 17.19
CA ASN A 336 -8.64 -13.82 17.83
C ASN A 336 -8.93 -15.33 17.61
N ASN A 337 -7.90 -16.16 17.77
CA ASN A 337 -7.93 -17.62 17.55
C ASN A 337 -8.13 -18.07 16.10
N SER A 338 -8.07 -17.18 15.13
CA SER A 338 -8.08 -17.53 13.71
C SER A 338 -6.70 -17.28 13.10
N PHE A 339 -6.10 -18.33 12.56
CA PHE A 339 -4.80 -18.29 11.93
C PHE A 339 -4.93 -18.39 10.41
N VAL A 340 -4.26 -17.51 9.69
CA VAL A 340 -4.06 -17.54 8.25
C VAL A 340 -2.57 -17.41 7.96
N ASN A 341 -2.05 -18.23 7.04
CA ASN A 341 -0.63 -18.28 6.73
C ASN A 341 -0.34 -17.79 5.31
N PRO A 342 0.29 -16.63 5.11
CA PRO A 342 0.59 -16.12 3.76
C PRO A 342 1.69 -16.93 3.03
N LEU A 343 2.39 -17.85 3.71
CA LEU A 343 3.41 -18.73 3.10
C LEU A 343 2.87 -20.07 2.58
N ASP A 344 1.60 -20.43 2.86
CA ASP A 344 1.10 -21.80 2.64
C ASP A 344 1.03 -22.24 1.17
N ALA A 345 1.17 -21.30 0.24
CA ALA A 345 1.20 -21.64 -1.18
C ALA A 345 2.20 -20.75 -1.94
N PRO A 346 2.75 -21.22 -3.06
CA PRO A 346 3.60 -20.39 -3.91
C PRO A 346 2.94 -19.08 -4.38
N THR A 347 1.60 -19.02 -4.28
CA THR A 347 0.75 -17.92 -4.74
C THR A 347 -0.05 -17.26 -3.63
N GLY A 348 0.34 -17.41 -2.35
CA GLY A 348 -0.35 -16.81 -1.21
C GLY A 348 -1.15 -17.78 -0.35
N PHE A 349 -2.25 -17.35 0.26
CA PHE A 349 -3.06 -18.16 1.17
C PHE A 349 -3.56 -19.47 0.57
N SER A 350 -3.56 -20.53 1.38
CA SER A 350 -4.24 -21.77 1.07
C SER A 350 -5.75 -21.55 0.88
N THR A 351 -6.43 -22.48 0.20
CA THR A 351 -7.89 -22.44 0.07
C THR A 351 -8.58 -22.42 1.44
N ALA A 352 -8.05 -23.16 2.41
CA ALA A 352 -8.61 -23.21 3.77
C ALA A 352 -8.47 -21.84 4.48
N ASP A 353 -7.38 -21.13 4.28
CA ASP A 353 -7.18 -19.80 4.88
C ASP A 353 -8.02 -18.73 4.17
N LYS A 354 -8.13 -18.80 2.85
CA LYS A 354 -9.06 -17.94 2.10
C LYS A 354 -10.50 -18.13 2.59
N ASP A 355 -10.92 -19.37 2.86
CA ASP A 355 -12.24 -19.68 3.38
C ASP A 355 -12.52 -19.02 4.74
N LYS A 356 -11.54 -18.95 5.65
CA LYS A 356 -11.68 -18.25 6.94
C LYS A 356 -11.94 -16.76 6.74
N ILE A 357 -11.25 -16.13 5.79
CA ILE A 357 -11.41 -14.72 5.46
C ILE A 357 -12.78 -14.49 4.81
N ILE A 358 -13.11 -15.28 3.80
CA ILE A 358 -14.36 -15.22 3.03
C ILE A 358 -15.58 -15.34 3.96
N LYS A 359 -15.52 -16.22 4.97
CA LYS A 359 -16.61 -16.48 5.93
C LYS A 359 -16.57 -15.55 7.15
N GLY A 360 -15.60 -14.64 7.24
CA GLY A 360 -15.47 -13.70 8.37
C GLY A 360 -14.96 -14.33 9.67
N GLN A 361 -14.40 -15.54 9.62
CA GLN A 361 -13.74 -16.16 10.77
C GLN A 361 -12.40 -15.49 11.08
N TYR A 362 -11.77 -14.90 10.09
CA TYR A 362 -10.63 -14.01 10.21
C TYR A 362 -11.07 -12.60 9.81
N SER A 363 -11.00 -11.64 10.74
CA SER A 363 -11.58 -10.31 10.56
C SER A 363 -10.57 -9.21 10.23
N LEU A 364 -9.27 -9.48 10.30
CA LEU A 364 -8.24 -8.46 10.07
C LEU A 364 -7.99 -8.28 8.56
N TRP A 365 -8.95 -7.69 7.89
CA TRP A 365 -8.94 -7.37 6.47
C TRP A 365 -9.66 -6.05 6.19
N SER A 366 -9.43 -5.47 5.02
CA SER A 366 -10.15 -4.29 4.54
C SER A 366 -10.43 -4.40 3.05
N TYR A 367 -11.28 -3.51 2.54
CA TYR A 367 -11.41 -3.33 1.11
C TYR A 367 -10.25 -2.50 0.58
N GLU A 368 -9.71 -2.91 -0.54
CA GLU A 368 -8.92 -2.04 -1.40
C GLU A 368 -9.87 -1.22 -2.25
N GLN A 369 -9.71 0.10 -2.22
CA GLN A 369 -10.53 1.07 -2.93
C GLN A 369 -9.76 1.62 -4.13
N LEU A 370 -10.45 1.81 -5.24
CA LEU A 370 -10.01 2.66 -6.33
C LEU A 370 -10.82 3.95 -6.24
N TYR A 371 -10.16 5.06 -6.00
CA TYR A 371 -10.79 6.38 -5.88
C TYR A 371 -10.36 7.31 -7.01
N TYR A 372 -11.30 8.13 -7.47
CA TYR A 372 -11.04 9.21 -8.42
C TYR A 372 -11.99 10.38 -8.17
N ARG A 373 -11.70 11.53 -8.78
CA ARG A 373 -12.48 12.75 -8.59
C ARG A 373 -13.68 12.81 -9.55
N ASP A 374 -14.75 13.44 -9.12
CA ASP A 374 -15.97 13.65 -9.90
C ASP A 374 -15.85 14.69 -11.03
N ASP A 375 -14.79 15.51 -11.00
CA ASP A 375 -14.52 16.54 -12.02
C ASP A 375 -13.65 16.05 -13.18
N ILE A 376 -13.31 14.78 -13.24
CA ILE A 376 -12.65 14.17 -14.40
C ILE A 376 -13.66 14.06 -15.55
N VAL A 377 -13.41 14.81 -16.61
CA VAL A 377 -14.27 14.85 -17.82
C VAL A 377 -13.57 14.30 -19.07
N ASP A 378 -12.29 14.00 -18.97
CA ASP A 378 -11.49 13.45 -20.05
C ASP A 378 -11.88 11.99 -20.28
N GLN A 379 -12.48 11.71 -21.44
CA GLN A 379 -13.03 10.39 -21.75
C GLN A 379 -11.98 9.27 -21.71
N PRO A 380 -10.76 9.39 -22.27
CA PRO A 380 -9.75 8.35 -22.14
C PRO A 380 -9.36 8.03 -20.70
N THR A 381 -9.38 9.01 -19.79
CA THR A 381 -9.15 8.76 -18.35
C THR A 381 -10.31 7.97 -17.73
N LEU A 382 -11.56 8.31 -18.05
CA LEU A 382 -12.74 7.58 -17.56
C LEU A 382 -12.79 6.15 -18.10
N ASP A 383 -12.50 5.94 -19.37
CA ASP A 383 -12.43 4.63 -19.98
C ASP A 383 -11.32 3.78 -19.34
N PHE A 384 -10.18 4.39 -19.04
CA PHE A 384 -9.10 3.70 -18.36
C PHE A 384 -9.44 3.34 -16.90
N ILE A 385 -10.18 4.20 -16.18
CA ILE A 385 -10.71 3.89 -14.84
C ILE A 385 -11.61 2.65 -14.91
N ALA A 386 -12.54 2.60 -15.88
CA ALA A 386 -13.42 1.45 -16.06
C ALA A 386 -12.67 0.14 -16.39
N LEU A 387 -11.56 0.23 -17.14
CA LEU A 387 -10.66 -0.90 -17.36
C LEU A 387 -10.00 -1.35 -16.04
N LEU A 388 -9.50 -0.43 -15.25
CA LEU A 388 -8.89 -0.77 -13.95
C LEU A 388 -9.90 -1.38 -12.96
N GLU A 389 -11.14 -0.89 -12.91
CA GLU A 389 -12.21 -1.46 -12.07
C GLU A 389 -12.51 -2.92 -12.45
N THR A 390 -12.27 -3.30 -13.72
CA THR A 390 -12.42 -4.67 -14.22
C THR A 390 -11.16 -5.50 -13.99
N GLU A 391 -9.97 -4.96 -14.33
CA GLU A 391 -8.73 -5.75 -14.36
C GLU A 391 -8.07 -5.88 -13.00
N VAL A 392 -8.23 -4.90 -12.09
CA VAL A 392 -7.66 -5.02 -10.75
C VAL A 392 -8.21 -6.22 -9.98
N PRO A 393 -9.54 -6.47 -9.96
CA PRO A 393 -10.09 -7.70 -9.35
C PRO A 393 -9.54 -9.01 -9.94
N ASN A 394 -9.21 -9.03 -11.23
CA ASN A 394 -8.63 -10.19 -11.90
C ASN A 394 -7.17 -10.44 -11.52
N ASN A 395 -6.46 -9.39 -11.11
CA ASN A 395 -5.04 -9.38 -10.78
C ASN A 395 -4.75 -9.35 -9.28
N ILE A 396 -5.77 -9.58 -8.44
CA ILE A 396 -5.57 -9.67 -7.00
C ILE A 396 -4.59 -10.81 -6.71
N ALA A 397 -3.45 -10.44 -6.12
CA ALA A 397 -2.39 -11.38 -5.74
C ALA A 397 -2.93 -12.50 -4.84
N GLY A 398 -2.21 -13.62 -4.77
CA GLY A 398 -2.62 -14.79 -4.00
C GLY A 398 -2.98 -14.52 -2.52
N ASN A 399 -2.56 -13.37 -1.98
CA ASN A 399 -2.83 -12.90 -0.61
C ASN A 399 -4.02 -11.93 -0.50
N GLY A 400 -4.80 -11.73 -1.57
CA GLY A 400 -6.05 -10.99 -1.57
C GLY A 400 -7.25 -11.88 -1.86
N ILE A 401 -8.45 -11.33 -1.70
CA ILE A 401 -9.71 -12.02 -2.00
C ILE A 401 -10.54 -11.19 -2.98
N PRO A 402 -10.99 -11.76 -4.11
CA PRO A 402 -11.96 -11.11 -4.98
C PRO A 402 -13.27 -10.84 -4.24
N ILE A 403 -13.83 -9.65 -4.39
CA ILE A 403 -15.06 -9.23 -3.70
C ILE A 403 -16.24 -10.20 -3.91
N PRO A 404 -16.49 -10.72 -5.14
CA PRO A 404 -17.58 -11.66 -5.36
C PRO A 404 -17.49 -12.95 -4.55
N ASN A 405 -16.31 -13.31 -4.07
CA ASN A 405 -16.11 -14.50 -3.25
C ASN A 405 -16.49 -14.29 -1.77
N MET A 406 -16.53 -13.04 -1.30
CA MET A 406 -16.84 -12.75 0.09
C MET A 406 -18.26 -13.21 0.48
N ARG A 407 -18.40 -13.69 1.71
CA ARG A 407 -19.69 -14.06 2.34
C ARG A 407 -20.05 -13.12 3.48
N VAL A 408 -19.18 -12.19 3.77
CA VAL A 408 -19.38 -11.13 4.76
C VAL A 408 -18.96 -9.80 4.15
N SER A 409 -19.56 -8.72 4.64
CA SER A 409 -19.18 -7.34 4.32
C SER A 409 -18.96 -6.54 5.60
N ARG A 410 -18.40 -5.37 5.47
CA ARG A 410 -18.34 -4.34 6.50
C ARG A 410 -18.64 -2.97 5.88
N SER A 411 -19.28 -2.10 6.65
CA SER A 411 -19.66 -0.76 6.20
C SER A 411 -18.58 0.29 6.46
N SER A 412 -17.59 -0.03 7.29
CA SER A 412 -16.47 0.84 7.64
C SER A 412 -15.25 0.03 8.01
N ASP A 413 -14.08 0.65 7.93
CA ASP A 413 -12.83 0.03 8.37
C ASP A 413 -12.89 -0.32 9.86
N GLY A 414 -12.53 -1.56 10.21
CA GLY A 414 -12.65 -2.07 11.57
C GLY A 414 -14.08 -2.25 12.08
N GLY A 415 -15.09 -2.00 11.24
CA GLY A 415 -16.49 -2.20 11.57
C GLY A 415 -16.87 -3.68 11.67
N SER A 416 -18.03 -3.94 12.30
CA SER A 416 -18.58 -5.27 12.44
C SER A 416 -18.82 -5.95 11.09
N LEU A 417 -18.58 -7.24 11.05
CA LEU A 417 -18.87 -8.06 9.87
C LEU A 417 -20.36 -8.36 9.80
N THR A 418 -20.95 -8.16 8.64
CA THR A 418 -22.35 -8.48 8.32
C THR A 418 -22.38 -9.61 7.31
N PRO A 419 -23.07 -10.73 7.58
CA PRO A 419 -23.26 -11.78 6.58
C PRO A 419 -23.93 -11.21 5.32
N LEU A 420 -23.36 -11.54 4.17
CA LEU A 420 -24.03 -11.29 2.91
C LEU A 420 -25.14 -12.33 2.72
N PRO A 421 -26.31 -11.96 2.14
CA PRO A 421 -27.28 -12.94 1.74
C PRO A 421 -26.57 -14.00 0.93
N SER A 422 -26.60 -15.25 1.40
CA SER A 422 -26.05 -16.35 0.63
C SER A 422 -26.72 -16.32 -0.73
N LEU A 423 -25.94 -16.39 -1.77
CA LEU A 423 -26.46 -16.87 -3.06
C LEU A 423 -26.93 -18.30 -2.77
N LEU A 424 -28.16 -18.40 -2.26
CA LEU A 424 -28.90 -19.62 -2.05
C LEU A 424 -29.23 -20.27 -3.39
#